data_e35b7b39dffb0f697fe4da32aa94411c
#
_entry.id   e35b7b39dffb0f697fe4da32aa94411c
#
_cell.length_a   1.000
_cell.length_b   1.000
_cell.length_c   1.000
_cell.angle_alpha   90.00
_cell.angle_beta   90.00
_cell.angle_gamma   90.00
#
_symmetry.space_group_name_H-M   'P 1'
#
loop_
_entity.id
_entity.type
_entity.pdbx_description
1 polymer ?
#
loop_
_entity_poly.entity_id
_entity_poly.type
_entity_poly.pdbx_seq_one_letter_code
_entity_poly.pdbx_strand_id
1 'polypeptide(L)'
;MKTIFHCFLMISISIASFSYAPAQQNDWKKIDDGLYLAEFVSPLKPIVGDSIVTVLRIDPSLYDFHLFSAKKDGEQARTADDWAKSKNLIAVINAGMFMSDFQTNLGYMKDFDFINNGKLNKDNTIAAFNRKDTTVPEFQIIDLTCQNWEDLKSKYNSFTQGIRMIDCRQQNRWSQQEKKWSMVAIGTDKNGNALFLFSRCPYSVHDFINILLSLPIDIYNAMYLEGGPEASFYLECKGFEVKKFGSYETGFNENDDNDYFWEIPNVIGITKK
;
A
#
# COMPACT_ATOMS: atom_id res chain seq x y z
N MET A 1 33.63 12.70 -77.44
CA MET A 1 32.96 11.65 -76.64
C MET A 1 33.08 12.02 -75.17
N LYS A 2 31.99 12.45 -74.54
CA LYS A 2 31.92 12.76 -73.11
C LYS A 2 31.14 11.64 -72.43
N THR A 3 31.78 10.85 -71.61
CA THR A 3 31.19 9.74 -70.84
C THR A 3 30.60 10.33 -69.55
N ILE A 4 29.28 10.23 -69.36
CA ILE A 4 28.55 10.63 -68.18
C ILE A 4 28.50 9.44 -67.23
N PHE A 5 29.15 9.54 -66.05
CA PHE A 5 29.04 8.58 -64.94
C PHE A 5 27.77 8.91 -64.13
N HIS A 6 26.81 7.98 -64.10
CA HIS A 6 25.69 8.06 -63.20
C HIS A 6 26.04 7.39 -61.87
N CYS A 7 26.10 8.17 -60.83
CA CYS A 7 26.28 7.66 -59.46
C CYS A 7 24.88 7.35 -58.86
N PHE A 8 24.57 6.07 -58.67
CA PHE A 8 23.36 5.61 -57.99
C PHE A 8 23.59 5.67 -56.47
N LEU A 9 22.91 6.59 -55.79
CA LEU A 9 22.89 6.68 -54.32
C LEU A 9 21.84 5.71 -53.79
N MET A 10 22.28 4.57 -53.20
CA MET A 10 21.38 3.66 -52.47
C MET A 10 21.09 4.21 -51.10
N ILE A 11 19.88 4.65 -50.83
CA ILE A 11 19.37 5.03 -49.52
C ILE A 11 18.88 3.78 -48.81
N SER A 12 19.65 3.31 -47.81
CA SER A 12 19.23 2.22 -46.94
C SER A 12 18.26 2.77 -45.87
N ILE A 13 16.98 2.44 -45.98
CA ILE A 13 15.98 2.73 -44.95
C ILE A 13 16.07 1.65 -43.89
N SER A 14 16.65 1.98 -42.73
CA SER A 14 16.62 1.12 -41.56
C SER A 14 15.25 1.23 -40.88
N ILE A 15 14.41 0.19 -41.02
CA ILE A 15 13.17 0.07 -40.29
C ILE A 15 13.51 -0.35 -38.87
N ALA A 16 13.43 0.59 -37.92
CA ALA A 16 13.51 0.28 -36.50
C ALA A 16 12.24 -0.47 -36.09
N SER A 17 12.37 -1.76 -35.86
CA SER A 17 11.29 -2.58 -35.29
C SER A 17 11.10 -2.17 -33.81
N PHE A 18 10.09 -1.38 -33.52
CA PHE A 18 9.62 -1.18 -32.16
C PHE A 18 8.97 -2.49 -31.70
N SER A 19 9.69 -3.26 -30.88
CA SER A 19 9.09 -4.36 -30.12
C SER A 19 8.17 -3.78 -29.08
N TYR A 20 6.87 -3.84 -29.31
CA TYR A 20 5.90 -3.65 -28.24
C TYR A 20 6.09 -4.77 -27.22
N ALA A 21 6.53 -4.44 -26.02
CA ALA A 21 6.39 -5.34 -24.89
C ALA A 21 4.90 -5.69 -24.76
N PRO A 22 4.53 -6.96 -24.60
CA PRO A 22 3.12 -7.30 -24.37
C PRO A 22 2.62 -6.53 -23.16
N ALA A 23 1.47 -5.85 -23.31
CA ALA A 23 0.81 -5.21 -22.19
C ALA A 23 0.62 -6.29 -21.10
N GLN A 24 1.13 -6.03 -19.90
CA GLN A 24 0.95 -6.92 -18.76
C GLN A 24 -0.56 -7.08 -18.55
N GLN A 25 -1.05 -8.29 -18.78
CA GLN A 25 -2.48 -8.58 -18.69
C GLN A 25 -2.92 -8.32 -17.25
N ASN A 26 -3.89 -7.44 -17.06
CA ASN A 26 -4.44 -7.07 -15.76
C ASN A 26 -5.34 -8.19 -15.24
N ASP A 27 -4.75 -9.21 -14.66
CA ASP A 27 -5.50 -10.32 -14.08
C ASP A 27 -5.98 -9.99 -12.66
N TRP A 28 -6.88 -9.00 -12.56
CA TRP A 28 -7.61 -8.75 -11.33
C TRP A 28 -8.56 -9.92 -11.06
N LYS A 29 -8.24 -10.71 -10.03
CA LYS A 29 -9.12 -11.75 -9.53
C LYS A 29 -10.23 -11.10 -8.70
N LYS A 30 -11.48 -11.24 -9.16
CA LYS A 30 -12.65 -10.86 -8.36
C LYS A 30 -12.77 -11.84 -7.19
N ILE A 31 -12.70 -11.34 -5.97
CA ILE A 31 -12.88 -12.11 -4.73
C ILE A 31 -14.33 -12.04 -4.28
N ASP A 32 -14.91 -10.83 -4.28
CA ASP A 32 -16.32 -10.56 -4.05
C ASP A 32 -16.73 -9.27 -4.80
N ASP A 33 -17.99 -8.87 -4.73
CA ASP A 33 -18.44 -7.59 -5.29
C ASP A 33 -17.67 -6.44 -4.62
N GLY A 34 -17.04 -5.60 -5.44
CA GLY A 34 -16.19 -4.49 -4.96
C GLY A 34 -14.86 -4.90 -4.31
N LEU A 35 -14.47 -6.19 -4.36
CA LEU A 35 -13.22 -6.69 -3.80
C LEU A 35 -12.43 -7.46 -4.85
N TYR A 36 -11.25 -6.96 -5.21
CA TYR A 36 -10.40 -7.53 -6.25
C TYR A 36 -8.96 -7.64 -5.78
N LEU A 37 -8.35 -8.80 -6.02
CA LEU A 37 -6.94 -9.07 -5.74
C LEU A 37 -6.15 -9.16 -7.05
N ALA A 38 -4.96 -8.58 -7.08
CA ALA A 38 -4.00 -8.79 -8.15
C ALA A 38 -2.59 -8.96 -7.60
N GLU A 39 -1.78 -9.74 -8.31
CA GLU A 39 -0.34 -9.90 -8.07
C GLU A 39 0.41 -9.46 -9.33
N PHE A 40 1.27 -8.46 -9.18
CA PHE A 40 2.04 -7.89 -10.27
C PHE A 40 3.52 -8.23 -10.12
N VAL A 41 4.14 -8.61 -11.22
CA VAL A 41 5.60 -8.73 -11.24
C VAL A 41 6.21 -7.32 -11.26
N SER A 42 7.06 -7.04 -10.28
CA SER A 42 7.80 -5.78 -10.20
C SER A 42 8.71 -5.59 -11.42
N PRO A 43 8.72 -4.42 -12.05
CA PRO A 43 9.67 -4.10 -13.12
C PRO A 43 11.12 -4.00 -12.62
N LEU A 44 11.31 -3.84 -11.32
CA LEU A 44 12.61 -3.78 -10.67
C LEU A 44 12.92 -5.10 -9.97
N LYS A 45 14.04 -5.74 -10.32
CA LYS A 45 14.48 -6.98 -9.69
C LYS A 45 14.93 -6.72 -8.24
N PRO A 46 14.34 -7.40 -7.23
CA PRO A 46 14.79 -7.30 -5.85
C PRO A 46 16.10 -8.06 -5.62
N ILE A 47 16.72 -7.87 -4.46
CA ILE A 47 17.91 -8.62 -4.03
C ILE A 47 17.56 -10.05 -3.59
N VAL A 48 16.35 -10.27 -3.04
CA VAL A 48 15.77 -11.58 -2.68
C VAL A 48 14.26 -11.57 -2.93
N GLY A 49 13.62 -12.73 -2.98
CA GLY A 49 12.19 -12.90 -3.10
C GLY A 49 11.70 -13.08 -4.53
N ASP A 50 10.37 -13.09 -4.70
CA ASP A 50 9.64 -13.48 -5.90
C ASP A 50 9.32 -12.35 -6.89
N SER A 51 9.72 -11.12 -6.57
CA SER A 51 9.38 -9.89 -7.33
C SER A 51 7.88 -9.56 -7.38
N ILE A 52 7.06 -10.10 -6.48
CA ILE A 52 5.62 -9.89 -6.51
C ILE A 52 5.21 -8.69 -5.66
N VAL A 53 4.34 -7.85 -6.22
CA VAL A 53 3.57 -6.82 -5.51
C VAL A 53 2.12 -7.26 -5.46
N THR A 54 1.60 -7.48 -4.25
CA THR A 54 0.21 -7.86 -4.00
C THR A 54 -0.62 -6.61 -3.77
N VAL A 55 -1.75 -6.50 -4.47
CA VAL A 55 -2.67 -5.37 -4.39
C VAL A 55 -4.10 -5.87 -4.18
N LEU A 56 -4.74 -5.45 -3.09
CA LEU A 56 -6.17 -5.63 -2.87
C LEU A 56 -6.88 -4.29 -3.11
N ARG A 57 -7.79 -4.26 -4.08
CA ARG A 57 -8.67 -3.12 -4.38
C ARG A 57 -10.00 -3.33 -3.68
N ILE A 58 -10.43 -2.32 -2.95
CA ILE A 58 -11.61 -2.36 -2.06
C ILE A 58 -12.50 -1.17 -2.40
N ASP A 59 -13.76 -1.43 -2.75
CA ASP A 59 -14.77 -0.39 -2.93
C ASP A 59 -15.33 0.06 -1.56
N PRO A 60 -15.04 1.29 -1.10
CA PRO A 60 -15.51 1.75 0.22
C PRO A 60 -17.02 1.87 0.33
N SER A 61 -17.76 1.86 -0.79
CA SER A 61 -19.23 1.89 -0.77
C SER A 61 -19.83 0.54 -0.34
N LEU A 62 -19.07 -0.56 -0.48
CA LEU A 62 -19.49 -1.93 -0.18
C LEU A 62 -18.81 -2.54 1.06
N TYR A 63 -17.75 -1.89 1.56
CA TYR A 63 -16.98 -2.38 2.70
C TYR A 63 -16.81 -1.31 3.77
N ASP A 64 -16.99 -1.71 5.03
CA ASP A 64 -16.66 -0.91 6.20
C ASP A 64 -15.20 -1.12 6.60
N PHE A 65 -14.52 -0.02 6.94
CA PHE A 65 -13.15 -0.03 7.44
C PHE A 65 -13.17 0.08 8.96
N HIS A 66 -12.33 -0.71 9.62
CA HIS A 66 -12.20 -0.78 11.07
C HIS A 66 -10.75 -0.54 11.47
N LEU A 67 -10.55 0.21 12.56
CA LEU A 67 -9.26 0.40 13.20
C LEU A 67 -9.27 -0.33 14.54
N PHE A 68 -8.42 -1.32 14.69
CA PHE A 68 -8.23 -2.03 15.94
C PHE A 68 -6.86 -1.73 16.54
N SER A 69 -6.82 -1.66 17.87
CA SER A 69 -5.61 -1.38 18.62
C SER A 69 -5.59 -2.22 19.89
N ALA A 70 -4.50 -2.94 20.13
CA ALA A 70 -4.29 -3.70 21.36
C ALA A 70 -4.42 -2.79 22.60
N LYS A 71 -3.96 -1.54 22.49
CA LYS A 71 -4.07 -0.56 23.57
C LYS A 71 -5.52 -0.21 23.94
N LYS A 72 -6.44 -0.21 22.96
CA LYS A 72 -7.85 0.17 23.19
C LYS A 72 -8.57 -0.80 24.10
N ASP A 73 -8.35 -2.09 23.87
CA ASP A 73 -9.10 -3.14 24.54
C ASP A 73 -8.33 -3.73 25.73
N GLY A 74 -7.14 -3.18 26.08
CA GLY A 74 -6.24 -3.77 27.06
C GLY A 74 -5.72 -5.14 26.62
N GLU A 75 -5.76 -5.38 25.32
CA GLU A 75 -5.37 -6.63 24.68
C GLU A 75 -3.87 -6.65 24.35
N GLN A 76 -3.35 -7.82 24.05
CA GLN A 76 -2.00 -7.99 23.50
C GLN A 76 -2.02 -7.78 21.98
N ALA A 77 -0.85 -7.48 21.42
CA ALA A 77 -0.62 -7.58 19.98
C ALA A 77 -0.97 -8.99 19.49
N ARG A 78 -1.38 -9.11 18.23
CA ARG A 78 -1.78 -10.37 17.59
C ARG A 78 -1.22 -10.42 16.19
N THR A 79 -1.15 -11.62 15.65
CA THR A 79 -0.89 -11.82 14.22
C THR A 79 -2.05 -11.28 13.36
N ALA A 80 -1.79 -10.97 12.10
CA ALA A 80 -2.82 -10.42 11.20
C ALA A 80 -4.02 -11.36 11.03
N ASP A 81 -3.78 -12.67 10.95
CA ASP A 81 -4.84 -13.68 10.83
C ASP A 81 -5.61 -13.87 12.16
N ASP A 82 -4.96 -13.70 13.32
CA ASP A 82 -5.65 -13.73 14.61
C ASP A 82 -6.51 -12.49 14.83
N TRP A 83 -6.04 -11.30 14.40
CA TRP A 83 -6.87 -10.10 14.33
C TRP A 83 -8.11 -10.35 13.46
N ALA A 84 -7.91 -10.89 12.25
CA ALA A 84 -9.01 -11.19 11.34
C ALA A 84 -10.04 -12.14 11.95
N LYS A 85 -9.60 -13.26 12.51
CA LYS A 85 -10.47 -14.26 13.16
C LYS A 85 -11.20 -13.68 14.36
N SER A 86 -10.49 -12.97 15.26
CA SER A 86 -11.06 -12.45 16.50
C SER A 86 -12.07 -11.33 16.29
N LYS A 87 -11.94 -10.57 15.20
CA LYS A 87 -12.79 -9.42 14.87
C LYS A 87 -13.70 -9.69 13.63
N ASN A 88 -13.69 -10.92 13.10
CA ASN A 88 -14.48 -11.33 11.93
C ASN A 88 -14.23 -10.45 10.69
N LEU A 89 -12.94 -10.20 10.38
CA LEU A 89 -12.52 -9.34 9.28
C LEU A 89 -12.22 -10.17 8.02
N ILE A 90 -12.54 -9.62 6.87
CA ILE A 90 -12.26 -10.20 5.55
C ILE A 90 -10.81 -9.98 5.14
N ALA A 91 -10.26 -8.80 5.41
CA ALA A 91 -8.85 -8.51 5.14
C ALA A 91 -8.27 -7.63 6.25
N VAL A 92 -6.97 -7.75 6.47
CA VAL A 92 -6.22 -7.04 7.52
C VAL A 92 -4.86 -6.62 6.99
N ILE A 93 -4.46 -5.39 7.32
CA ILE A 93 -3.09 -4.88 7.18
C ILE A 93 -2.67 -4.12 8.44
N ASN A 94 -1.37 -3.83 8.59
CA ASN A 94 -0.87 -2.91 9.62
C ASN A 94 -1.60 -1.56 9.55
N ALA A 95 -1.76 -0.90 10.70
CA ALA A 95 -2.36 0.44 10.76
C ALA A 95 -1.32 1.57 10.86
N GLY A 96 -0.05 1.26 10.92
CA GLY A 96 1.08 2.19 11.04
C GLY A 96 2.18 1.64 11.94
N MET A 97 3.36 2.24 11.86
CA MET A 97 4.48 1.94 12.74
C MET A 97 4.13 2.25 14.20
N PHE A 98 4.76 1.57 15.14
CA PHE A 98 4.47 1.68 16.55
C PHE A 98 5.73 1.96 17.39
N MET A 99 5.53 2.46 18.60
CA MET A 99 6.59 2.76 19.55
C MET A 99 7.11 1.49 20.23
N SER A 100 8.21 1.61 20.95
CA SER A 100 8.84 0.50 21.69
C SER A 100 7.96 -0.12 22.78
N ASP A 101 6.83 0.48 23.13
CA ASP A 101 5.80 -0.11 24.01
C ASP A 101 4.94 -1.17 23.31
N PHE A 102 5.13 -1.40 22.02
CA PHE A 102 4.36 -2.34 21.17
C PHE A 102 2.83 -2.12 21.22
N GLN A 103 2.39 -0.88 21.41
CA GLN A 103 0.97 -0.50 21.50
C GLN A 103 0.68 0.85 20.86
N THR A 104 1.54 1.86 21.11
CA THR A 104 1.29 3.23 20.69
C THR A 104 1.76 3.45 19.25
N ASN A 105 0.88 3.93 18.40
CA ASN A 105 1.24 4.31 17.02
C ASN A 105 2.23 5.48 17.00
N LEU A 106 3.17 5.53 16.06
CA LEU A 106 4.15 6.62 15.96
C LEU A 106 3.50 7.96 15.59
N GLY A 107 2.49 7.95 14.72
CA GLY A 107 1.73 9.11 14.32
C GLY A 107 0.37 9.22 15.00
N TYR A 108 -0.41 10.23 14.60
CA TYR A 108 -1.77 10.41 15.09
C TYR A 108 -2.61 9.19 14.77
N MET A 109 -3.29 8.66 15.79
CA MET A 109 -4.21 7.53 15.65
C MET A 109 -5.39 7.69 16.60
N LYS A 110 -6.59 7.66 16.02
CA LYS A 110 -7.86 7.79 16.74
C LYS A 110 -8.90 6.87 16.10
N ASP A 111 -9.69 6.21 16.94
CA ASP A 111 -10.85 5.42 16.51
C ASP A 111 -12.06 5.78 17.39
N PHE A 112 -13.04 6.47 16.80
CA PHE A 112 -14.18 7.07 17.53
C PHE A 112 -13.70 7.93 18.70
N ASP A 113 -14.06 7.58 19.93
CA ASP A 113 -13.66 8.33 21.14
C ASP A 113 -12.30 7.90 21.69
N PHE A 114 -11.74 6.78 21.21
CA PHE A 114 -10.44 6.29 21.66
C PHE A 114 -9.31 6.97 20.90
N ILE A 115 -8.34 7.51 21.61
CA ILE A 115 -7.11 8.10 21.06
C ILE A 115 -5.93 7.20 21.44
N ASN A 116 -5.36 6.49 20.48
CA ASN A 116 -4.14 5.73 20.68
C ASN A 116 -2.93 6.67 20.80
N ASN A 117 -2.76 7.61 19.84
CA ASN A 117 -1.78 8.69 19.88
C ASN A 117 -2.42 9.99 19.36
N GLY A 118 -2.47 11.03 20.20
CA GLY A 118 -3.06 12.33 19.86
C GLY A 118 -2.13 13.29 19.12
N LYS A 119 -0.87 12.90 18.82
CA LYS A 119 0.13 13.80 18.24
C LYS A 119 0.24 13.62 16.73
N LEU A 120 -0.02 14.70 15.97
CA LEU A 120 0.40 14.79 14.58
C LEU A 120 1.91 14.94 14.51
N ASN A 121 2.53 14.18 13.61
CA ASN A 121 3.95 14.28 13.30
C ASN A 121 4.18 14.79 11.86
N LYS A 122 5.42 14.70 11.34
CA LYS A 122 5.81 15.18 10.01
C LYS A 122 5.56 14.18 8.87
N ASP A 123 4.82 13.09 9.09
CA ASP A 123 4.59 12.03 8.09
C ASP A 123 3.66 12.47 6.96
N ASN A 124 2.90 13.55 7.18
CA ASN A 124 2.13 14.31 6.19
C ASN A 124 0.94 13.59 5.53
N THR A 125 0.60 12.37 5.89
CA THR A 125 -0.60 11.68 5.38
C THR A 125 -1.38 10.98 6.48
N ILE A 126 -2.72 10.97 6.35
CA ILE A 126 -3.63 10.34 7.29
C ILE A 126 -4.68 9.56 6.49
N ALA A 127 -4.82 8.26 6.75
CA ALA A 127 -5.99 7.51 6.32
C ALA A 127 -7.18 7.89 7.20
N ALA A 128 -8.30 8.25 6.58
CA ALA A 128 -9.53 8.67 7.24
C ALA A 128 -10.72 7.85 6.73
N PHE A 129 -11.51 7.32 7.64
CA PHE A 129 -12.68 6.49 7.36
C PHE A 129 -13.73 6.57 8.48
N ASN A 130 -14.85 5.87 8.35
CA ASN A 130 -16.00 6.02 9.26
C ASN A 130 -16.50 7.46 9.25
N ARG A 131 -16.86 7.96 8.04
CA ARG A 131 -17.30 9.34 7.85
C ARG A 131 -18.57 9.65 8.66
N LYS A 132 -18.63 10.87 9.19
CA LYS A 132 -19.81 11.47 9.83
C LYS A 132 -20.57 12.38 8.87
N ASP A 133 -19.89 12.84 7.83
CA ASP A 133 -20.41 13.81 6.86
C ASP A 133 -20.37 13.18 5.47
N THR A 134 -21.53 13.09 4.82
CA THR A 134 -21.67 12.51 3.48
C THR A 134 -21.07 13.35 2.36
N THR A 135 -20.65 14.58 2.65
CA THR A 135 -19.94 15.46 1.69
C THR A 135 -18.49 15.05 1.46
N VAL A 136 -17.97 14.10 2.24
CA VAL A 136 -16.60 13.55 2.08
C VAL A 136 -16.65 12.07 1.67
N PRO A 137 -15.58 11.53 1.03
CA PRO A 137 -15.49 10.10 0.68
C PRO A 137 -15.63 9.19 1.91
N GLU A 138 -16.06 7.95 1.72
CA GLU A 138 -16.13 6.95 2.81
C GLU A 138 -14.75 6.57 3.32
N PHE A 139 -13.76 6.56 2.42
CA PHE A 139 -12.34 6.37 2.70
C PHE A 139 -11.53 7.37 1.90
N GLN A 140 -10.50 7.96 2.49
CA GLN A 140 -9.49 8.75 1.77
C GLN A 140 -8.14 8.76 2.50
N ILE A 141 -7.09 9.03 1.74
CA ILE A 141 -5.79 9.45 2.28
C ILE A 141 -5.74 10.98 2.24
N ILE A 142 -5.76 11.62 3.39
CA ILE A 142 -5.61 13.06 3.54
C ILE A 142 -4.12 13.40 3.43
N ASP A 143 -3.73 14.18 2.42
CA ASP A 143 -2.38 14.76 2.32
C ASP A 143 -2.38 16.15 2.96
N LEU A 144 -1.71 16.30 4.09
CA LEU A 144 -1.67 17.53 4.90
C LEU A 144 -1.03 18.73 4.20
N THR A 145 -0.40 18.53 3.05
CA THR A 145 0.15 19.62 2.23
C THR A 145 -0.81 20.14 1.17
N CYS A 146 -1.89 19.39 0.89
CA CYS A 146 -2.87 19.69 -0.15
C CYS A 146 -4.27 19.90 0.40
N GLN A 147 -4.56 19.36 1.59
CA GLN A 147 -5.89 19.39 2.21
C GLN A 147 -5.80 20.00 3.61
N ASN A 148 -6.84 20.71 4.00
CA ASN A 148 -6.92 21.32 5.32
C ASN A 148 -7.36 20.29 6.36
N TRP A 149 -6.47 19.94 7.27
CA TRP A 149 -6.74 19.02 8.38
C TRP A 149 -7.87 19.51 9.29
N GLU A 150 -7.89 20.81 9.62
CA GLU A 150 -8.87 21.38 10.53
C GLU A 150 -10.32 21.24 9.99
N ASP A 151 -10.47 21.30 8.68
CA ASP A 151 -11.78 21.13 8.02
C ASP A 151 -12.21 19.64 7.95
N LEU A 152 -11.25 18.71 7.90
CA LEU A 152 -11.51 17.29 7.69
C LEU A 152 -11.57 16.48 8.99
N LYS A 153 -10.84 16.85 10.03
CA LYS A 153 -10.76 16.11 11.32
C LYS A 153 -12.12 15.94 12.00
N SER A 154 -13.09 16.83 11.76
CA SER A 154 -14.45 16.75 12.31
C SER A 154 -15.37 15.86 11.49
N LYS A 155 -14.99 15.49 10.25
CA LYS A 155 -15.83 14.78 9.29
C LYS A 155 -15.70 13.26 9.34
N TYR A 156 -14.75 12.74 10.11
CA TYR A 156 -14.51 11.30 10.27
C TYR A 156 -14.41 10.91 11.75
N ASN A 157 -14.57 9.62 12.02
CA ASN A 157 -14.41 9.05 13.34
C ASN A 157 -13.07 8.34 13.52
N SER A 158 -12.49 7.79 12.44
CA SER A 158 -11.30 6.95 12.51
C SER A 158 -10.18 7.48 11.63
N PHE A 159 -8.97 7.50 12.20
CA PHE A 159 -7.79 8.06 11.57
C PHE A 159 -6.55 7.25 11.97
N THR A 160 -5.65 7.05 11.02
CA THR A 160 -4.28 6.64 11.29
C THR A 160 -3.31 7.39 10.41
N GLN A 161 -2.24 7.94 11.02
CA GLN A 161 -1.20 8.67 10.32
C GLN A 161 -0.07 7.73 9.92
N GLY A 162 0.41 7.86 8.68
CA GLY A 162 1.57 7.17 8.14
C GLY A 162 2.41 8.08 7.26
N ILE A 163 3.62 7.62 6.90
CA ILE A 163 4.55 8.44 6.14
C ILE A 163 4.09 8.55 4.69
N ARG A 164 4.01 9.78 4.17
CA ARG A 164 3.60 10.04 2.79
C ARG A 164 4.56 9.40 1.79
N MET A 165 4.03 8.54 0.93
CA MET A 165 4.74 7.92 -0.20
C MET A 165 4.47 8.68 -1.50
N ILE A 166 3.22 8.67 -1.95
CA ILE A 166 2.73 9.34 -3.15
C ILE A 166 1.84 10.48 -2.71
N ASP A 167 2.16 11.70 -3.13
CA ASP A 167 1.40 12.89 -2.77
C ASP A 167 0.14 13.10 -3.64
N CYS A 168 -0.65 14.12 -3.31
CA CYS A 168 -1.85 14.52 -4.04
C CYS A 168 -1.61 14.95 -5.50
N ARG A 169 -0.35 15.09 -5.93
CA ARG A 169 0.07 15.35 -7.31
C ARG A 169 0.62 14.10 -8.00
N GLN A 170 0.46 12.94 -7.40
CA GLN A 170 0.97 11.65 -7.88
C GLN A 170 2.51 11.63 -8.02
N GLN A 171 3.21 12.30 -7.11
CA GLN A 171 4.67 12.37 -7.10
C GLN A 171 5.27 11.52 -5.99
N ASN A 172 6.37 10.86 -6.30
CA ASN A 172 7.23 10.21 -5.31
C ASN A 172 7.82 11.26 -4.37
N ARG A 173 7.58 11.14 -3.06
CA ARG A 173 8.04 12.12 -2.05
C ARG A 173 9.21 11.63 -1.21
N TRP A 174 9.77 10.47 -1.53
CA TRP A 174 10.94 9.94 -0.86
C TRP A 174 12.22 10.15 -1.68
N SER A 175 13.29 10.51 -0.99
CA SER A 175 14.63 10.47 -1.58
C SER A 175 15.10 9.03 -1.71
N GLN A 176 15.94 8.75 -2.71
CA GLN A 176 16.57 7.44 -2.86
C GLN A 176 17.42 7.11 -1.64
N GLN A 177 17.39 5.86 -1.22
CA GLN A 177 18.08 5.35 -0.04
C GLN A 177 18.59 3.93 -0.27
N GLU A 178 19.67 3.58 0.43
CA GLU A 178 20.27 2.24 0.32
C GLU A 178 19.47 1.18 1.10
N LYS A 179 18.88 1.58 2.22
CA LYS A 179 18.08 0.67 3.07
C LYS A 179 16.87 0.15 2.33
N LYS A 180 16.63 -1.15 2.47
CA LYS A 180 15.54 -1.88 1.82
C LYS A 180 14.86 -2.76 2.85
N TRP A 181 13.55 -2.97 2.67
CA TRP A 181 12.76 -3.87 3.50
C TRP A 181 11.49 -4.34 2.80
N SER A 182 10.91 -5.43 3.30
CA SER A 182 9.53 -5.82 3.00
C SER A 182 8.59 -4.69 3.41
N MET A 183 7.48 -4.47 2.70
CA MET A 183 6.63 -3.30 2.95
C MET A 183 5.14 -3.61 2.87
N VAL A 184 4.39 -2.92 3.72
CA VAL A 184 2.95 -2.76 3.58
C VAL A 184 2.60 -1.26 3.55
N ALA A 185 1.69 -0.90 2.65
CA ALA A 185 1.21 0.45 2.45
C ALA A 185 -0.30 0.47 2.18
N ILE A 186 -0.93 1.62 2.33
CA ILE A 186 -2.31 1.86 1.96
C ILE A 186 -2.39 3.06 1.03
N GLY A 187 -3.28 3.00 0.06
CA GLY A 187 -3.48 4.07 -0.90
C GLY A 187 -4.91 4.20 -1.37
N THR A 188 -5.13 5.08 -2.33
CA THR A 188 -6.35 5.15 -3.12
C THR A 188 -6.03 5.06 -4.61
N ASP A 189 -6.96 4.52 -5.40
CA ASP A 189 -6.92 4.69 -6.85
C ASP A 189 -7.65 5.96 -7.29
N LYS A 190 -7.58 6.28 -8.59
CA LYS A 190 -8.25 7.46 -9.19
C LYS A 190 -9.78 7.41 -9.13
N ASN A 191 -10.36 6.23 -8.89
CA ASN A 191 -11.79 6.03 -8.77
C ASN A 191 -12.27 6.12 -7.31
N GLY A 192 -11.35 6.31 -6.34
CA GLY A 192 -11.67 6.39 -4.92
C GLY A 192 -11.74 5.04 -4.20
N ASN A 193 -11.35 3.93 -4.86
CA ASN A 193 -11.18 2.66 -4.18
C ASN A 193 -9.97 2.72 -3.25
N ALA A 194 -10.06 2.05 -2.09
CA ALA A 194 -8.90 1.85 -1.23
C ALA A 194 -8.01 0.72 -1.80
N LEU A 195 -6.71 0.86 -1.63
CA LEU A 195 -5.71 -0.11 -2.05
C LEU A 195 -4.91 -0.57 -0.83
N PHE A 196 -4.96 -1.86 -0.49
CA PHE A 196 -3.98 -2.48 0.39
C PHE A 196 -2.83 -3.01 -0.46
N LEU A 197 -1.61 -2.60 -0.14
CA LEU A 197 -0.42 -2.80 -0.95
C LEU A 197 0.62 -3.55 -0.13
N PHE A 198 1.17 -4.64 -0.67
CA PHE A 198 2.16 -5.44 0.03
C PHE A 198 3.28 -5.87 -0.92
N SER A 199 4.52 -5.81 -0.45
CA SER A 199 5.69 -6.46 -1.06
C SER A 199 6.50 -7.18 0.00
N ARG A 200 6.65 -8.50 -0.17
CA ARG A 200 7.63 -9.28 0.62
C ARG A 200 9.06 -8.94 0.21
N CYS A 201 9.24 -8.72 -1.10
CA CYS A 201 10.54 -8.38 -1.65
C CYS A 201 11.04 -7.04 -1.13
N PRO A 202 12.32 -6.95 -0.69
CA PRO A 202 12.86 -5.73 -0.15
C PRO A 202 13.19 -4.73 -1.26
N TYR A 203 12.57 -3.58 -1.17
CA TYR A 203 12.88 -2.39 -1.96
C TYR A 203 13.19 -1.22 -1.03
N SER A 204 13.91 -0.20 -1.53
CA SER A 204 13.84 1.11 -0.90
C SER A 204 12.41 1.66 -1.03
N VAL A 205 11.96 2.50 -0.10
CA VAL A 205 10.61 3.09 -0.24
C VAL A 205 10.51 3.92 -1.51
N HIS A 206 11.58 4.63 -1.88
CA HIS A 206 11.65 5.36 -3.15
C HIS A 206 11.41 4.46 -4.35
N ASP A 207 12.08 3.30 -4.42
CA ASP A 207 11.92 2.35 -5.52
C ASP A 207 10.52 1.72 -5.52
N PHE A 208 9.99 1.36 -4.35
CA PHE A 208 8.65 0.79 -4.25
C PHE A 208 7.57 1.79 -4.71
N ILE A 209 7.71 3.07 -4.41
CA ILE A 209 6.82 4.12 -4.94
C ILE A 209 6.88 4.17 -6.46
N ASN A 210 8.08 4.12 -7.06
CA ASN A 210 8.22 4.15 -8.52
C ASN A 210 7.63 2.88 -9.16
N ILE A 211 7.77 1.71 -8.51
CA ILE A 211 7.09 0.47 -8.91
C ILE A 211 5.58 0.70 -8.90
N LEU A 212 4.99 1.14 -7.79
CA LEU A 212 3.54 1.37 -7.66
C LEU A 212 3.00 2.33 -8.72
N LEU A 213 3.73 3.42 -9.01
CA LEU A 213 3.36 4.40 -10.05
C LEU A 213 3.42 3.82 -11.48
N SER A 214 4.21 2.77 -11.70
CA SER A 214 4.35 2.10 -13.01
C SER A 214 3.35 0.96 -13.21
N LEU A 215 2.75 0.44 -12.13
CA LEU A 215 1.78 -0.66 -12.23
C LEU A 215 0.42 -0.15 -12.74
N PRO A 216 -0.34 -0.99 -13.47
CA PRO A 216 -1.66 -0.65 -13.99
C PRO A 216 -2.75 -0.74 -12.90
N ILE A 217 -2.56 -0.01 -11.81
CA ILE A 217 -3.46 0.01 -10.65
C ILE A 217 -4.15 1.36 -10.44
N ASP A 218 -3.90 2.32 -11.32
CA ASP A 218 -4.45 3.68 -11.29
C ASP A 218 -4.25 4.39 -9.94
N ILE A 219 -3.12 4.11 -9.25
CA ILE A 219 -2.86 4.67 -7.93
C ILE A 219 -2.90 6.20 -7.97
N TYR A 220 -3.61 6.80 -7.00
CA TYR A 220 -3.70 8.25 -6.85
C TYR A 220 -2.75 8.76 -5.78
N ASN A 221 -2.82 8.22 -4.58
CA ASN A 221 -1.93 8.54 -3.47
C ASN A 221 -1.64 7.29 -2.63
N ALA A 222 -0.61 7.35 -1.79
CA ALA A 222 -0.28 6.26 -0.88
C ALA A 222 0.50 6.75 0.35
N MET A 223 0.36 6.01 1.44
CA MET A 223 1.16 6.16 2.64
C MET A 223 1.73 4.83 3.12
N TYR A 224 2.94 4.89 3.65
CA TYR A 224 3.64 3.77 4.27
C TYR A 224 3.03 3.46 5.64
N LEU A 225 2.88 2.18 5.93
CA LEU A 225 2.35 1.70 7.21
C LEU A 225 3.40 0.98 8.04
N GLU A 226 4.06 -0.04 7.47
CA GLU A 226 5.04 -0.85 8.19
C GLU A 226 6.01 -1.54 7.24
N GLY A 227 7.16 -2.01 7.78
CA GLY A 227 8.17 -2.75 7.02
C GLY A 227 8.79 -3.89 7.80
N GLY A 228 9.76 -4.55 7.17
CA GLY A 228 10.46 -5.66 7.77
C GLY A 228 9.57 -6.88 8.03
N PRO A 229 9.91 -7.72 9.01
CA PRO A 229 9.13 -8.90 9.37
C PRO A 229 7.71 -8.59 9.87
N GLU A 230 7.48 -7.39 10.42
CA GLU A 230 6.17 -6.96 10.92
C GLU A 230 5.18 -6.63 9.80
N ALA A 231 5.65 -6.37 8.57
CA ALA A 231 4.76 -6.10 7.44
C ALA A 231 3.79 -7.27 7.21
N SER A 232 2.49 -7.01 7.33
CA SER A 232 1.47 -8.06 7.33
C SER A 232 0.31 -7.73 6.39
N PHE A 233 -0.11 -8.73 5.61
CA PHE A 233 -1.31 -8.68 4.78
C PHE A 233 -2.05 -10.01 4.89
N TYR A 234 -3.31 -9.94 5.26
CA TYR A 234 -4.19 -11.11 5.36
C TYR A 234 -5.49 -10.85 4.61
N LEU A 235 -5.97 -11.86 3.92
CA LEU A 235 -7.27 -11.88 3.24
C LEU A 235 -7.89 -13.26 3.40
N GLU A 236 -9.14 -13.33 3.87
CA GLU A 236 -9.96 -14.55 3.84
C GLU A 236 -11.39 -14.16 3.46
N CYS A 237 -11.87 -14.69 2.35
CA CYS A 237 -13.21 -14.45 1.85
C CYS A 237 -13.74 -15.67 1.11
N LYS A 238 -14.87 -16.20 1.55
CA LYS A 238 -15.57 -17.32 0.89
C LYS A 238 -14.69 -18.56 0.64
N GLY A 239 -13.79 -18.86 1.58
CA GLY A 239 -12.87 -20.00 1.50
C GLY A 239 -11.63 -19.74 0.62
N PHE A 240 -11.43 -18.52 0.15
CA PHE A 240 -10.19 -18.08 -0.48
C PHE A 240 -9.33 -17.33 0.54
N GLU A 241 -8.15 -17.88 0.85
CA GLU A 241 -7.24 -17.31 1.85
C GLU A 241 -5.91 -16.91 1.22
N VAL A 242 -5.39 -15.75 1.64
CA VAL A 242 -4.05 -15.25 1.30
C VAL A 242 -3.36 -14.76 2.57
N LYS A 243 -2.15 -15.27 2.82
CA LYS A 243 -1.27 -14.87 3.91
C LYS A 243 0.01 -14.32 3.32
N LYS A 244 0.33 -13.06 3.60
CA LYS A 244 1.58 -12.43 3.20
C LYS A 244 2.20 -11.75 4.41
N PHE A 245 3.43 -12.09 4.71
CA PHE A 245 4.22 -11.50 5.79
C PHE A 245 5.59 -11.11 5.26
N GLY A 246 6.12 -10.04 5.83
CA GLY A 246 7.44 -9.55 5.48
C GLY A 246 8.55 -10.42 6.05
N SER A 247 9.76 -10.17 5.62
CA SER A 247 10.97 -10.86 6.13
C SER A 247 12.14 -9.91 6.22
N TYR A 248 12.55 -9.37 5.11
CA TYR A 248 13.80 -8.64 4.97
C TYR A 248 13.72 -7.21 5.55
N GLU A 249 14.77 -6.83 6.30
CA GLU A 249 15.04 -5.45 6.69
C GLU A 249 16.54 -5.23 6.81
N THR A 250 17.09 -4.23 6.08
CA THR A 250 18.50 -3.86 6.13
C THR A 250 18.93 -3.46 7.53
N GLY A 251 19.94 -4.14 8.09
CA GLY A 251 20.51 -3.88 9.42
C GLY A 251 19.78 -4.58 10.55
N PHE A 252 18.72 -5.35 10.26
CA PHE A 252 17.96 -6.11 11.27
C PHE A 252 17.79 -7.58 10.88
N ASN A 253 17.06 -7.88 9.80
CA ASN A 253 16.82 -9.24 9.31
C ASN A 253 17.10 -9.32 7.81
N GLU A 254 18.37 -9.52 7.42
CA GLU A 254 18.82 -9.46 6.03
C GLU A 254 18.66 -10.80 5.28
N ASN A 255 17.53 -11.47 5.45
CA ASN A 255 17.20 -12.74 4.79
C ASN A 255 15.71 -12.82 4.41
N ASP A 256 15.30 -13.87 3.70
CA ASP A 256 13.92 -14.14 3.27
C ASP A 256 13.37 -15.44 3.88
N ASP A 257 13.76 -15.76 5.11
CA ASP A 257 13.44 -17.01 5.78
C ASP A 257 12.30 -16.93 6.80
N ASN A 258 11.70 -15.74 7.04
CA ASN A 258 10.51 -15.62 7.88
C ASN A 258 9.33 -16.39 7.26
N ASP A 259 8.72 -17.30 8.00
CA ASP A 259 7.64 -18.20 7.56
C ASP A 259 6.32 -18.04 8.34
N TYR A 260 6.19 -16.97 9.17
CA TYR A 260 5.01 -16.71 9.99
C TYR A 260 4.73 -15.19 10.12
N PHE A 261 3.51 -14.85 10.53
CA PHE A 261 3.17 -13.48 10.92
C PHE A 261 3.78 -13.14 12.28
N TRP A 262 4.42 -11.98 12.36
CA TRP A 262 4.74 -11.37 13.64
C TRP A 262 3.51 -10.70 14.24
N GLU A 263 3.47 -10.58 15.57
CA GLU A 263 2.41 -9.88 16.28
C GLU A 263 2.50 -8.37 16.03
N ILE A 264 1.37 -7.75 15.71
CA ILE A 264 1.25 -6.33 15.43
C ILE A 264 0.17 -5.70 16.31
N PRO A 265 0.41 -4.50 16.89
CA PRO A 265 -0.51 -3.94 17.89
C PRO A 265 -1.70 -3.20 17.29
N ASN A 266 -1.59 -2.71 16.04
CA ASN A 266 -2.60 -1.87 15.41
C ASN A 266 -2.84 -2.33 13.98
N VAL A 267 -4.12 -2.51 13.62
CA VAL A 267 -4.49 -2.99 12.28
C VAL A 267 -5.66 -2.20 11.70
N ILE A 268 -5.65 -2.07 10.36
CA ILE A 268 -6.84 -1.73 9.56
C ILE A 268 -7.40 -3.04 9.03
N GLY A 269 -8.68 -3.27 9.27
CA GLY A 269 -9.42 -4.40 8.69
C GLY A 269 -10.68 -3.97 7.99
N ILE A 270 -11.27 -4.87 7.19
CA ILE A 270 -12.52 -4.61 6.49
C ILE A 270 -13.57 -5.69 6.76
N THR A 271 -14.83 -5.27 6.76
CA THR A 271 -16.00 -6.16 6.70
C THR A 271 -16.90 -5.76 5.54
N LYS A 272 -17.71 -6.68 5.03
CA LYS A 272 -18.76 -6.34 4.06
C LYS A 272 -19.90 -5.60 4.75
N LYS A 273 -20.44 -4.57 4.10
CA LYS A 273 -21.64 -3.84 4.55
C LYS A 273 -22.90 -4.69 4.44
#